data_7ab0f926592a3856477f7804e6727913
#
_entry.id   7ab0f926592a3856477f7804e6727913
#
_cell.length_a   1.000
_cell.length_b   1.000
_cell.length_c   1.000
_cell.angle_alpha   90.00
_cell.angle_beta   90.00
_cell.angle_gamma   90.00
#
_symmetry.space_group_name_H-M   'P 1'
#
loop_
_entity.id
_entity.type
_entity.pdbx_description
1 polymer ?
#
loop_
_entity_poly.entity_id
_entity_poly.type
_entity_poly.pdbx_seq_one_letter_code
_entity_poly.pdbx_strand_id
1 'polypeptide(L)'
;WGLRAQYSRGRVLMADHGTPVNESGEAAPAAEHPPKAELEQALAAFQQVIDRVKSGTADPDQLALSSLGQQARIHLWLGDVAPAAHLYAQQAAQGDPSGGQSLQYVSSYLVNPDHLETLKQVIGDPLIQQLVTIELFARSGNLQMADTDGNGRSAQIISQILTLLDGTVKSGFAGSDRLAALAYRSGQYPMAASLLKNAGDGGLAWWLRAKMALRDGDVKAATAAYAKAASAFPADESWGEQRNADFVAETIVPECRVAGEQAILALNRGDYLQAMDLLYRGKALYWADVADVAERVLTVDELKDFVDKHAPAPTTPLKPVNPDDYGGGQQITPEVQLRELLARRLMRAGRAAEAQAYFDIPNYRQAAQQYADELKAAKDKSAAPLARAQAYYRAANLLRAQGLEFTGYEMTPDYAIYGAGYSYLGDAFDTRELKHKSWIDSAEAARAKAALPAQDNRFLHYRWQAVGLAQQAADLLPPKSQAYAAVLCNAASWVIKRDAKTGRALYQRYINTGTRYPWAAKFGYDCPAPDFTAVAP
;
A
#
# COMPACT_ATOMS: atom_id res chain seq x y z
N TRP A 1 -14.98 -58.91 13.53
CA TRP A 1 -14.72 -57.93 12.46
C TRP A 1 -13.77 -56.87 13.00
N GLY A 2 -12.65 -56.67 12.30
CA GLY A 2 -11.70 -55.61 12.66
C GLY A 2 -12.24 -54.19 12.37
N LEU A 3 -11.57 -53.15 12.88
CA LEU A 3 -11.96 -51.74 12.64
C LEU A 3 -12.10 -51.44 11.15
N ARG A 4 -11.15 -51.88 10.32
CA ARG A 4 -11.19 -51.69 8.86
C ARG A 4 -12.45 -52.28 8.22
N ALA A 5 -12.86 -53.49 8.61
CA ALA A 5 -14.08 -54.11 8.05
C ALA A 5 -15.34 -53.33 8.43
N GLN A 6 -15.40 -52.83 9.67
CA GLN A 6 -16.51 -52.02 10.14
C GLN A 6 -16.58 -50.66 9.43
N TYR A 7 -15.43 -50.00 9.26
CA TYR A 7 -15.32 -48.76 8.49
C TYR A 7 -15.71 -48.96 7.02
N SER A 8 -15.20 -50.03 6.38
CA SER A 8 -15.56 -50.39 5.00
C SER A 8 -17.04 -50.64 4.82
N ARG A 9 -17.69 -51.29 5.80
CA ARG A 9 -19.16 -51.48 5.80
C ARG A 9 -19.88 -50.12 5.72
N GLY A 10 -19.47 -49.14 6.54
CA GLY A 10 -20.04 -47.81 6.47
C GLY A 10 -19.83 -47.15 5.10
N ARG A 11 -18.64 -47.29 4.52
CA ARG A 11 -18.32 -46.78 3.18
C ARG A 11 -19.15 -47.42 2.07
N VAL A 12 -19.38 -48.71 2.13
CA VAL A 12 -20.21 -49.41 1.14
C VAL A 12 -21.67 -48.92 1.19
N LEU A 13 -22.22 -48.73 2.39
CA LEU A 13 -23.57 -48.19 2.57
C LEU A 13 -23.73 -46.72 2.10
N MET A 14 -22.62 -46.01 1.98
CA MET A 14 -22.57 -44.64 1.40
C MET A 14 -22.28 -44.63 -0.11
N ALA A 15 -21.95 -45.79 -0.69
CA ALA A 15 -21.62 -45.84 -2.11
C ALA A 15 -22.89 -45.63 -2.95
N ASP A 16 -22.71 -44.93 -4.06
CA ASP A 16 -23.77 -44.83 -5.06
C ASP A 16 -24.02 -46.21 -5.68
N HIS A 17 -25.26 -46.67 -5.63
CA HIS A 17 -25.66 -47.96 -6.16
C HIS A 17 -25.88 -47.97 -7.69
N GLY A 18 -25.40 -46.93 -8.36
CA GLY A 18 -25.56 -46.75 -9.81
C GLY A 18 -26.93 -46.14 -10.17
N THR A 19 -26.98 -45.51 -11.32
CA THR A 19 -28.22 -44.99 -11.86
C THR A 19 -29.17 -46.15 -12.21
N PRO A 20 -30.38 -46.21 -11.62
CA PRO A 20 -31.37 -47.18 -12.07
C PRO A 20 -31.67 -46.93 -13.55
N VAL A 21 -31.60 -47.97 -14.36
CA VAL A 21 -32.00 -47.91 -15.78
C VAL A 21 -33.45 -48.30 -15.83
N ASN A 22 -34.31 -47.51 -16.48
CA ASN A 22 -35.69 -47.87 -16.70
C ASN A 22 -35.77 -49.03 -17.74
N GLU A 23 -36.94 -49.65 -17.90
CA GLU A 23 -37.14 -50.75 -18.84
C GLU A 23 -36.80 -50.39 -20.31
N SER A 24 -36.71 -49.10 -20.66
CA SER A 24 -36.28 -48.61 -21.97
C SER A 24 -34.78 -48.37 -22.08
N GLY A 25 -33.99 -48.63 -21.04
CA GLY A 25 -32.53 -48.43 -21.04
C GLY A 25 -32.09 -46.99 -20.82
N GLU A 26 -33.01 -46.09 -20.48
CA GLU A 26 -32.69 -44.70 -20.14
C GLU A 26 -32.32 -44.59 -18.65
N ALA A 27 -31.23 -43.86 -18.36
CA ALA A 27 -30.84 -43.58 -16.99
C ALA A 27 -31.90 -42.72 -16.31
N ALA A 28 -32.50 -43.21 -15.23
CA ALA A 28 -33.30 -42.36 -14.33
C ALA A 28 -32.38 -41.32 -13.71
N PRO A 29 -32.87 -40.09 -13.32
CA PRO A 29 -32.07 -39.15 -12.59
C PRO A 29 -31.47 -39.84 -11.38
N ALA A 30 -30.15 -39.89 -11.28
CA ALA A 30 -29.45 -40.45 -10.13
C ALA A 30 -29.90 -39.71 -8.87
N ALA A 31 -30.28 -40.44 -7.84
CA ALA A 31 -30.44 -39.83 -6.52
C ALA A 31 -29.08 -39.28 -6.09
N GLU A 32 -29.04 -38.04 -5.62
CA GLU A 32 -27.78 -37.38 -5.22
C GLU A 32 -27.08 -38.12 -4.05
N HIS A 33 -27.78 -39.01 -3.35
CA HIS A 33 -27.26 -39.80 -2.23
C HIS A 33 -28.10 -41.07 -1.99
N PRO A 34 -27.55 -42.09 -1.27
CA PRO A 34 -28.27 -43.31 -0.90
C PRO A 34 -29.53 -43.05 -0.08
N PRO A 35 -30.46 -44.04 -0.04
CA PRO A 35 -31.66 -43.94 0.76
C PRO A 35 -31.38 -43.72 2.25
N LYS A 36 -32.24 -42.95 2.92
CA LYS A 36 -32.08 -42.60 4.34
C LYS A 36 -31.80 -43.80 5.25
N ALA A 37 -32.48 -44.92 5.04
CA ALA A 37 -32.28 -46.12 5.84
C ALA A 37 -30.85 -46.72 5.73
N GLU A 38 -30.20 -46.59 4.58
CA GLU A 38 -28.83 -47.04 4.38
C GLU A 38 -27.82 -46.03 5.00
N LEU A 39 -28.11 -44.73 4.91
CA LEU A 39 -27.34 -43.69 5.57
C LEU A 39 -27.38 -43.85 7.10
N GLU A 40 -28.53 -44.20 7.70
CA GLU A 40 -28.64 -44.46 9.13
C GLU A 40 -27.84 -45.71 9.55
N GLN A 41 -27.82 -46.77 8.72
CA GLN A 41 -26.96 -47.92 8.95
C GLN A 41 -25.46 -47.57 8.82
N ALA A 42 -25.11 -46.71 7.88
CA ALA A 42 -23.74 -46.24 7.73
C ALA A 42 -23.30 -45.40 8.95
N LEU A 43 -24.14 -44.50 9.46
CA LEU A 43 -23.90 -43.75 10.71
C LEU A 43 -23.61 -44.72 11.88
N ALA A 44 -24.44 -45.76 12.05
CA ALA A 44 -24.24 -46.76 13.09
C ALA A 44 -22.91 -47.52 12.91
N ALA A 45 -22.54 -47.86 11.68
CA ALA A 45 -21.27 -48.53 11.40
C ALA A 45 -20.06 -47.68 11.76
N PHE A 46 -20.06 -46.40 11.40
CA PHE A 46 -19.00 -45.45 11.77
C PHE A 46 -18.97 -45.20 13.29
N GLN A 47 -20.13 -45.11 13.94
CA GLN A 47 -20.20 -44.94 15.39
C GLN A 47 -19.52 -46.11 16.12
N GLN A 48 -19.76 -47.37 15.66
CA GLN A 48 -19.11 -48.52 16.22
C GLN A 48 -17.58 -48.50 16.10
N VAL A 49 -17.02 -47.91 15.01
CA VAL A 49 -15.56 -47.68 14.89
C VAL A 49 -15.08 -46.73 15.97
N ILE A 50 -15.76 -45.60 16.13
CA ILE A 50 -15.43 -44.59 17.11
C ILE A 50 -15.49 -45.17 18.55
N ASP A 51 -16.55 -45.87 18.88
CA ASP A 51 -16.75 -46.43 20.23
C ASP A 51 -15.72 -47.51 20.57
N ARG A 52 -15.32 -48.32 19.63
CA ARG A 52 -14.28 -49.35 19.82
C ARG A 52 -12.90 -48.71 20.05
N VAL A 53 -12.58 -47.66 19.35
CA VAL A 53 -11.32 -46.93 19.57
C VAL A 53 -11.36 -46.24 20.93
N LYS A 54 -12.47 -45.60 21.29
CA LYS A 54 -12.65 -45.00 22.62
C LYS A 54 -12.53 -46.04 23.75
N SER A 55 -12.92 -47.30 23.49
CA SER A 55 -12.78 -48.41 24.46
C SER A 55 -11.37 -49.04 24.50
N GLY A 56 -10.41 -48.49 23.75
CA GLY A 56 -8.99 -48.90 23.80
C GLY A 56 -8.55 -49.80 22.64
N THR A 57 -9.36 -50.00 21.59
CA THR A 57 -8.91 -50.70 20.39
C THR A 57 -7.88 -49.82 19.63
N ALA A 58 -6.72 -50.39 19.29
CA ALA A 58 -5.67 -49.67 18.55
C ALA A 58 -6.16 -49.26 17.16
N ASP A 59 -5.91 -48.02 16.76
CA ASP A 59 -6.34 -47.39 15.51
C ASP A 59 -5.18 -46.74 14.77
N PRO A 60 -4.22 -47.51 14.23
CA PRO A 60 -3.07 -46.98 13.52
C PRO A 60 -3.43 -46.26 12.22
N ASP A 61 -4.61 -46.54 11.67
CA ASP A 61 -5.09 -45.97 10.42
C ASP A 61 -5.99 -44.74 10.63
N GLN A 62 -6.16 -44.28 11.87
CA GLN A 62 -7.03 -43.13 12.25
C GLN A 62 -8.47 -43.27 11.72
N LEU A 63 -9.01 -44.50 11.74
CA LEU A 63 -10.35 -44.78 11.22
C LEU A 63 -11.46 -44.14 12.05
N ALA A 64 -11.25 -43.99 13.37
CA ALA A 64 -12.20 -43.28 14.23
C ALA A 64 -12.31 -41.81 13.80
N LEU A 65 -11.18 -41.16 13.52
CA LEU A 65 -11.12 -39.76 13.07
C LEU A 65 -11.76 -39.60 11.68
N SER A 66 -11.41 -40.49 10.75
CA SER A 66 -12.06 -40.57 9.43
C SER A 66 -13.56 -40.84 9.52
N SER A 67 -14.01 -41.64 10.51
CA SER A 67 -15.43 -41.92 10.74
C SER A 67 -16.23 -40.69 11.15
N LEU A 68 -15.64 -39.75 11.90
CA LEU A 68 -16.28 -38.46 12.21
C LEU A 68 -16.61 -37.68 10.94
N GLY A 69 -15.65 -37.58 10.00
CA GLY A 69 -15.86 -36.91 8.72
C GLY A 69 -16.93 -37.58 7.85
N GLN A 70 -17.00 -38.94 7.85
CA GLN A 70 -18.05 -39.66 7.11
C GLN A 70 -19.42 -39.45 7.74
N GLN A 71 -19.53 -39.46 9.07
CA GLN A 71 -20.78 -39.17 9.76
C GLN A 71 -21.25 -37.75 9.46
N ALA A 72 -20.33 -36.74 9.50
CA ALA A 72 -20.64 -35.36 9.16
C ALA A 72 -21.19 -35.23 7.73
N ARG A 73 -20.58 -35.94 6.76
CA ARG A 73 -21.05 -35.95 5.37
C ARG A 73 -22.45 -36.53 5.25
N ILE A 74 -22.75 -37.64 5.97
CA ILE A 74 -24.09 -38.22 5.98
C ILE A 74 -25.11 -37.24 6.55
N HIS A 75 -24.80 -36.56 7.64
CA HIS A 75 -25.67 -35.53 8.20
C HIS A 75 -25.96 -34.40 7.21
N LEU A 76 -24.95 -33.94 6.41
CA LEU A 76 -25.22 -32.98 5.35
C LEU A 76 -26.21 -33.52 4.30
N TRP A 77 -26.08 -34.76 3.89
CA TRP A 77 -27.03 -35.41 2.95
C TRP A 77 -28.44 -35.53 3.53
N LEU A 78 -28.54 -35.68 4.85
CA LEU A 78 -29.84 -35.71 5.55
C LEU A 78 -30.41 -34.31 5.83
N GLY A 79 -29.68 -33.23 5.53
CA GLY A 79 -30.09 -31.87 5.81
C GLY A 79 -29.76 -31.40 7.23
N ASP A 80 -29.06 -32.19 8.02
CA ASP A 80 -28.71 -31.91 9.42
C ASP A 80 -27.39 -31.11 9.49
N VAL A 81 -27.41 -29.84 9.07
CA VAL A 81 -26.19 -29.03 8.89
C VAL A 81 -25.47 -28.76 10.21
N ALA A 82 -26.18 -28.46 11.31
CA ALA A 82 -25.53 -28.15 12.59
C ALA A 82 -24.80 -29.37 13.19
N PRO A 83 -25.40 -30.58 13.27
CA PRO A 83 -24.70 -31.83 13.63
C PRO A 83 -23.46 -32.09 12.77
N ALA A 84 -23.56 -31.91 11.46
CA ALA A 84 -22.42 -32.05 10.55
C ALA A 84 -21.27 -31.12 10.90
N ALA A 85 -21.57 -29.84 11.13
CA ALA A 85 -20.56 -28.84 11.53
C ALA A 85 -19.86 -29.23 12.84
N HIS A 86 -20.59 -29.70 13.84
CA HIS A 86 -20.01 -30.16 15.10
C HIS A 86 -19.07 -31.37 14.93
N LEU A 87 -19.41 -32.31 14.09
CA LEU A 87 -18.57 -33.48 13.79
C LEU A 87 -17.29 -33.07 13.03
N TYR A 88 -17.37 -32.16 12.05
CA TYR A 88 -16.20 -31.61 11.38
C TYR A 88 -15.33 -30.79 12.33
N ALA A 89 -15.93 -30.05 13.26
CA ALA A 89 -15.16 -29.32 14.27
C ALA A 89 -14.42 -30.29 15.22
N GLN A 90 -15.03 -31.42 15.61
CA GLN A 90 -14.35 -32.45 16.37
C GLN A 90 -13.21 -33.10 15.58
N GLN A 91 -13.39 -33.37 14.30
CA GLN A 91 -12.37 -33.91 13.40
C GLN A 91 -11.17 -32.92 13.29
N ALA A 92 -11.44 -31.65 13.06
CA ALA A 92 -10.41 -30.59 13.00
C ALA A 92 -9.66 -30.44 14.32
N ALA A 93 -10.36 -30.46 15.47
CA ALA A 93 -9.76 -30.34 16.80
C ALA A 93 -8.82 -31.50 17.14
N GLN A 94 -9.00 -32.68 16.52
CA GLN A 94 -8.12 -33.84 16.65
C GLN A 94 -6.95 -33.83 15.65
N GLY A 95 -6.76 -32.76 14.90
CA GLY A 95 -5.61 -32.53 14.01
C GLY A 95 -5.81 -32.99 12.55
N ASP A 96 -7.02 -33.36 12.13
CA ASP A 96 -7.30 -33.69 10.73
C ASP A 96 -7.65 -32.42 9.92
N PRO A 97 -6.78 -31.99 8.97
CA PRO A 97 -7.01 -30.80 8.16
C PRO A 97 -8.31 -30.83 7.34
N SER A 98 -8.80 -32.04 7.00
CA SER A 98 -10.02 -32.21 6.20
C SER A 98 -11.27 -31.71 6.95
N GLY A 99 -11.26 -31.77 8.28
CA GLY A 99 -12.32 -31.22 9.12
C GLY A 99 -12.43 -29.70 8.95
N GLY A 100 -11.29 -28.98 8.97
CA GLY A 100 -11.23 -27.54 8.75
C GLY A 100 -11.70 -27.12 7.35
N GLN A 101 -11.28 -27.85 6.32
CA GLN A 101 -11.73 -27.63 4.93
C GLN A 101 -13.25 -27.85 4.78
N SER A 102 -13.77 -28.88 5.44
CA SER A 102 -15.21 -29.15 5.42
C SER A 102 -16.02 -28.09 6.15
N LEU A 103 -15.52 -27.55 7.26
CA LEU A 103 -16.14 -26.39 7.94
C LEU A 103 -16.18 -25.16 7.04
N GLN A 104 -15.11 -24.90 6.29
CA GLN A 104 -15.10 -23.81 5.32
C GLN A 104 -16.15 -24.02 4.22
N TYR A 105 -16.32 -25.26 3.74
CA TYR A 105 -17.38 -25.57 2.79
C TYR A 105 -18.77 -25.32 3.38
N VAL A 106 -19.03 -25.77 4.61
CA VAL A 106 -20.31 -25.55 5.31
C VAL A 106 -20.57 -24.06 5.50
N SER A 107 -19.58 -23.27 5.91
CA SER A 107 -19.75 -21.84 6.09
C SER A 107 -20.06 -21.12 4.77
N SER A 108 -19.35 -21.48 3.69
CA SER A 108 -19.59 -20.94 2.35
C SER A 108 -20.96 -21.30 1.80
N TYR A 109 -21.41 -22.53 2.04
CA TYR A 109 -22.75 -22.99 1.68
C TYR A 109 -23.82 -22.16 2.38
N LEU A 110 -23.68 -21.93 3.70
CA LEU A 110 -24.68 -21.22 4.52
C LEU A 110 -24.78 -19.73 4.20
N VAL A 111 -23.70 -19.08 3.74
CA VAL A 111 -23.75 -17.66 3.34
C VAL A 111 -24.20 -17.43 1.90
N ASN A 112 -24.46 -18.52 1.15
CA ASN A 112 -25.00 -18.42 -0.20
C ASN A 112 -26.47 -17.95 -0.14
N PRO A 113 -26.87 -16.97 -0.96
CA PRO A 113 -28.27 -16.49 -1.04
C PRO A 113 -29.30 -17.60 -1.21
N ASP A 114 -28.98 -18.64 -1.98
CA ASP A 114 -29.88 -19.75 -2.28
C ASP A 114 -30.17 -20.66 -1.06
N HIS A 115 -29.34 -20.57 -0.01
CA HIS A 115 -29.45 -21.37 1.21
C HIS A 115 -29.86 -20.60 2.46
N LEU A 116 -30.39 -19.38 2.27
CA LEU A 116 -30.81 -18.51 3.39
C LEU A 116 -31.86 -19.18 4.29
N GLU A 117 -32.79 -19.96 3.74
CA GLU A 117 -33.80 -20.68 4.53
C GLU A 117 -33.17 -21.77 5.39
N THR A 118 -32.16 -22.47 4.88
CA THR A 118 -31.38 -23.45 5.67
C THR A 118 -30.65 -22.74 6.81
N LEU A 119 -30.00 -21.57 6.52
CA LEU A 119 -29.33 -20.78 7.54
C LEU A 119 -30.28 -20.34 8.66
N LYS A 120 -31.49 -19.87 8.34
CA LYS A 120 -32.50 -19.48 9.34
C LYS A 120 -32.84 -20.61 10.33
N GLN A 121 -32.84 -21.86 9.86
CA GLN A 121 -33.12 -23.00 10.70
C GLN A 121 -32.01 -23.33 11.69
N VAL A 122 -30.74 -23.06 11.32
CA VAL A 122 -29.56 -23.49 12.09
C VAL A 122 -28.82 -22.33 12.79
N ILE A 123 -29.17 -21.08 12.50
CA ILE A 123 -28.42 -19.90 13.00
C ILE A 123 -28.48 -19.75 14.53
N GLY A 124 -29.38 -20.44 15.20
CA GLY A 124 -29.41 -20.50 16.67
C GLY A 124 -28.24 -21.27 17.29
N ASP A 125 -27.51 -22.08 16.50
CA ASP A 125 -26.36 -22.84 16.96
C ASP A 125 -25.12 -21.92 17.08
N PRO A 126 -24.41 -21.91 18.26
CA PRO A 126 -23.25 -21.03 18.46
C PRO A 126 -22.08 -21.28 17.51
N LEU A 127 -21.84 -22.55 17.10
CA LEU A 127 -20.80 -22.88 16.15
C LEU A 127 -21.12 -22.33 14.76
N ILE A 128 -22.38 -22.48 14.33
CA ILE A 128 -22.86 -21.92 13.06
C ILE A 128 -22.73 -20.38 13.06
N GLN A 129 -23.08 -19.72 14.16
CA GLN A 129 -22.89 -18.25 14.31
C GLN A 129 -21.43 -17.85 14.10
N GLN A 130 -20.50 -18.59 14.70
CA GLN A 130 -19.05 -18.32 14.54
C GLN A 130 -18.59 -18.55 13.09
N LEU A 131 -18.97 -19.68 12.48
CA LEU A 131 -18.59 -20.03 11.12
C LEU A 131 -19.10 -18.99 10.11
N VAL A 132 -20.37 -18.62 10.20
CA VAL A 132 -20.98 -17.62 9.33
C VAL A 132 -20.35 -16.23 9.53
N THR A 133 -20.08 -15.86 10.78
CA THR A 133 -19.42 -14.57 11.08
C THR A 133 -18.01 -14.49 10.46
N ILE A 134 -17.21 -15.54 10.62
CA ILE A 134 -15.86 -15.61 10.07
C ILE A 134 -15.90 -15.58 8.54
N GLU A 135 -16.78 -16.36 7.93
CA GLU A 135 -16.92 -16.43 6.46
C GLU A 135 -17.32 -15.06 5.87
N LEU A 136 -18.34 -14.41 6.44
CA LEU A 136 -18.78 -13.09 6.02
C LEU A 136 -17.67 -12.05 6.19
N PHE A 137 -16.95 -12.08 7.31
CA PHE A 137 -15.86 -11.15 7.57
C PHE A 137 -14.72 -11.33 6.58
N ALA A 138 -14.29 -12.57 6.33
CA ALA A 138 -13.22 -12.89 5.40
C ALA A 138 -13.57 -12.54 3.95
N ARG A 139 -14.81 -12.81 3.53
CA ARG A 139 -15.24 -12.62 2.14
C ARG A 139 -15.92 -11.29 1.85
N SER A 140 -16.19 -10.46 2.85
CA SER A 140 -16.97 -9.21 2.66
C SER A 140 -16.38 -8.28 1.60
N GLY A 141 -15.06 -8.27 1.41
CA GLY A 141 -14.40 -7.54 0.33
C GLY A 141 -14.72 -8.10 -1.06
N ASN A 142 -14.65 -9.41 -1.22
CA ASN A 142 -14.91 -10.09 -2.49
C ASN A 142 -16.39 -10.09 -2.86
N LEU A 143 -17.28 -10.21 -1.87
CA LEU A 143 -18.73 -10.13 -2.09
C LEU A 143 -19.15 -8.75 -2.60
N GLN A 144 -18.54 -7.67 -2.10
CA GLN A 144 -18.77 -6.32 -2.61
C GLN A 144 -18.23 -6.11 -4.03
N MET A 145 -17.11 -6.76 -4.40
CA MET A 145 -16.55 -6.70 -5.76
C MET A 145 -17.35 -7.54 -6.76
N ALA A 146 -18.02 -8.60 -6.32
CA ALA A 146 -18.86 -9.44 -7.16
C ALA A 146 -20.16 -8.74 -7.63
N ASP A 147 -20.55 -7.64 -6.97
CA ASP A 147 -21.68 -6.80 -7.37
C ASP A 147 -21.38 -5.84 -8.55
N THR A 148 -20.35 -6.13 -9.34
CA THR A 148 -20.04 -5.34 -10.56
C THR A 148 -21.20 -5.30 -11.56
N ASP A 149 -22.16 -6.21 -11.45
CA ASP A 149 -23.37 -6.25 -12.27
C ASP A 149 -24.49 -5.31 -11.78
N GLY A 150 -24.25 -4.52 -10.72
CA GLY A 150 -25.17 -3.49 -10.24
C GLY A 150 -26.45 -3.97 -9.57
N ASN A 151 -26.58 -5.28 -9.30
CA ASN A 151 -27.81 -5.86 -8.74
C ASN A 151 -27.92 -5.80 -7.21
N GLY A 152 -26.88 -5.38 -6.50
CA GLY A 152 -26.88 -5.21 -5.03
C GLY A 152 -27.19 -6.48 -4.21
N ARG A 153 -27.19 -7.66 -4.82
CA ARG A 153 -27.56 -8.93 -4.14
C ARG A 153 -26.63 -9.27 -2.98
N SER A 154 -25.33 -9.04 -3.15
CA SER A 154 -24.35 -9.35 -2.10
C SER A 154 -24.49 -8.44 -0.88
N ALA A 155 -24.76 -7.15 -1.09
CA ALA A 155 -25.03 -6.22 0.00
C ALA A 155 -26.34 -6.59 0.74
N GLN A 156 -27.34 -7.02 -0.01
CA GLN A 156 -28.63 -7.43 0.56
C GLN A 156 -28.51 -8.69 1.41
N ILE A 157 -27.77 -9.73 0.95
CA ILE A 157 -27.58 -10.98 1.72
C ILE A 157 -26.78 -10.72 2.99
N ILE A 158 -25.72 -9.90 2.93
CA ILE A 158 -24.95 -9.51 4.11
C ILE A 158 -25.86 -8.83 5.13
N SER A 159 -26.71 -7.90 4.71
CA SER A 159 -27.66 -7.22 5.59
C SER A 159 -28.67 -8.16 6.23
N GLN A 160 -29.21 -9.13 5.47
CA GLN A 160 -30.15 -10.13 5.96
C GLN A 160 -29.49 -11.06 7.00
N ILE A 161 -28.28 -11.55 6.72
CA ILE A 161 -27.57 -12.43 7.66
C ILE A 161 -27.16 -11.66 8.92
N LEU A 162 -26.71 -10.40 8.79
CA LEU A 162 -26.44 -9.55 9.96
C LEU A 162 -27.67 -9.38 10.85
N THR A 163 -28.84 -9.17 10.25
CA THR A 163 -30.11 -9.04 11.00
C THR A 163 -30.45 -10.35 11.73
N LEU A 164 -30.26 -11.51 11.10
CA LEU A 164 -30.44 -12.80 11.74
C LEU A 164 -29.50 -13.01 12.92
N LEU A 165 -28.21 -12.66 12.74
CA LEU A 165 -27.20 -12.76 13.78
C LEU A 165 -27.48 -11.82 14.96
N ASP A 166 -27.82 -10.56 14.70
CA ASP A 166 -28.16 -9.59 15.76
C ASP A 166 -29.32 -10.06 16.64
N GLY A 167 -30.31 -10.72 16.02
CA GLY A 167 -31.46 -11.29 16.75
C GLY A 167 -31.16 -12.56 17.54
N THR A 168 -30.05 -13.25 17.28
CA THR A 168 -29.76 -14.58 17.83
C THR A 168 -28.50 -14.64 18.70
N VAL A 169 -27.55 -13.73 18.50
CA VAL A 169 -26.26 -13.69 19.23
C VAL A 169 -26.47 -13.26 20.67
N LYS A 170 -25.91 -14.02 21.60
CA LYS A 170 -25.96 -13.68 23.03
C LYS A 170 -24.86 -12.69 23.40
N SER A 171 -25.07 -11.96 24.51
CA SER A 171 -24.03 -11.13 25.13
C SER A 171 -22.75 -11.95 25.37
N GLY A 172 -21.59 -11.39 25.01
CA GLY A 172 -20.29 -12.06 25.13
C GLY A 172 -19.93 -12.97 23.95
N PHE A 173 -20.63 -12.92 22.85
CA PHE A 173 -20.26 -13.65 21.62
C PHE A 173 -18.87 -13.22 21.13
N ALA A 174 -17.97 -14.20 20.99
CA ALA A 174 -16.55 -13.96 20.67
C ALA A 174 -16.30 -13.28 19.30
N GLY A 175 -17.31 -13.30 18.39
CA GLY A 175 -17.25 -12.65 17.07
C GLY A 175 -17.95 -11.29 17.02
N SER A 176 -18.33 -10.70 18.16
CA SER A 176 -19.07 -9.43 18.19
C SER A 176 -18.33 -8.26 17.54
N ASP A 177 -17.01 -8.22 17.62
CA ASP A 177 -16.16 -7.23 16.95
C ASP A 177 -16.19 -7.38 15.41
N ARG A 178 -16.15 -8.61 14.90
CA ARG A 178 -16.26 -8.90 13.47
C ARG A 178 -17.65 -8.59 12.93
N LEU A 179 -18.70 -8.92 13.69
CA LEU A 179 -20.08 -8.52 13.32
C LEU A 179 -20.24 -7.01 13.32
N ALA A 180 -19.67 -6.31 14.31
CA ALA A 180 -19.67 -4.86 14.36
C ALA A 180 -18.94 -4.25 13.14
N ALA A 181 -17.82 -4.85 12.71
CA ALA A 181 -17.10 -4.43 11.51
C ALA A 181 -17.94 -4.59 10.24
N LEU A 182 -18.63 -5.72 10.10
CA LEU A 182 -19.53 -5.97 8.98
C LEU A 182 -20.72 -4.99 8.97
N ALA A 183 -21.34 -4.75 10.13
CA ALA A 183 -22.42 -3.79 10.28
C ALA A 183 -21.96 -2.35 9.93
N TYR A 184 -20.76 -1.96 10.40
CA TYR A 184 -20.18 -0.67 10.08
C TYR A 184 -19.94 -0.51 8.56
N ARG A 185 -19.33 -1.51 7.92
CA ARG A 185 -19.06 -1.53 6.46
C ARG A 185 -20.34 -1.49 5.62
N SER A 186 -21.41 -2.10 6.12
CA SER A 186 -22.74 -2.10 5.49
C SER A 186 -23.58 -0.85 5.82
N GLY A 187 -23.01 0.14 6.52
CA GLY A 187 -23.72 1.36 6.89
C GLY A 187 -24.75 1.22 8.03
N GLN A 188 -24.80 0.03 8.67
CA GLN A 188 -25.74 -0.25 9.78
C GLN A 188 -25.13 0.21 11.12
N TYR A 189 -24.88 1.51 11.26
CA TYR A 189 -24.15 2.08 12.40
C TYR A 189 -24.81 1.86 13.76
N PRO A 190 -26.16 1.93 13.91
CA PRO A 190 -26.79 1.59 15.19
C PRO A 190 -26.53 0.15 15.63
N MET A 191 -26.56 -0.80 14.70
CA MET A 191 -26.22 -2.21 14.96
C MET A 191 -24.75 -2.37 15.31
N ALA A 192 -23.84 -1.71 14.57
CA ALA A 192 -22.41 -1.71 14.90
C ALA A 192 -22.18 -1.18 16.32
N ALA A 193 -22.81 -0.10 16.72
CA ALA A 193 -22.71 0.46 18.08
C ALA A 193 -23.25 -0.50 19.15
N SER A 194 -24.34 -1.23 18.87
CA SER A 194 -24.89 -2.24 19.77
C SER A 194 -23.93 -3.42 19.98
N LEU A 195 -23.40 -3.96 18.88
CA LEU A 195 -22.46 -5.08 18.90
C LEU A 195 -21.15 -4.72 19.59
N LEU A 196 -20.65 -3.48 19.41
CA LEU A 196 -19.43 -2.98 20.06
C LEU A 196 -19.52 -2.92 21.59
N LYS A 197 -20.72 -2.81 22.17
CA LYS A 197 -20.89 -2.85 23.63
C LYS A 197 -20.44 -4.20 24.23
N ASN A 198 -20.53 -5.27 23.45
CA ASN A 198 -20.21 -6.63 23.85
C ASN A 198 -18.91 -7.18 23.20
N ALA A 199 -18.19 -6.36 22.44
CA ALA A 199 -17.07 -6.80 21.61
C ALA A 199 -15.71 -6.90 22.36
N GLY A 200 -15.69 -6.71 23.69
CA GLY A 200 -14.45 -6.74 24.48
C GLY A 200 -13.49 -5.59 24.13
N ASP A 201 -12.20 -5.79 24.43
CA ASP A 201 -11.14 -4.78 24.32
C ASP A 201 -10.04 -5.14 23.31
N GLY A 202 -10.36 -5.97 22.33
CA GLY A 202 -9.45 -6.32 21.23
C GLY A 202 -9.18 -5.16 20.26
N GLY A 203 -8.12 -5.29 19.47
CA GLY A 203 -7.68 -4.27 18.53
C GLY A 203 -8.78 -3.84 17.56
N LEU A 204 -9.49 -4.80 16.94
CA LEU A 204 -10.59 -4.52 16.02
C LEU A 204 -11.73 -3.77 16.70
N ALA A 205 -12.09 -4.14 17.93
CA ALA A 205 -13.15 -3.47 18.68
C ALA A 205 -12.79 -2.00 18.97
N TRP A 206 -11.54 -1.73 19.39
CA TRP A 206 -11.06 -0.37 19.63
C TRP A 206 -10.96 0.44 18.33
N TRP A 207 -10.51 -0.19 17.24
CA TRP A 207 -10.47 0.47 15.93
C TRP A 207 -11.86 0.92 15.47
N LEU A 208 -12.85 0.05 15.60
CA LEU A 208 -14.24 0.40 15.27
C LEU A 208 -14.82 1.47 16.18
N ARG A 209 -14.53 1.44 17.49
CA ARG A 209 -14.92 2.52 18.42
C ARG A 209 -14.31 3.86 17.99
N ALA A 210 -13.07 3.87 17.52
CA ALA A 210 -12.44 5.07 16.98
C ALA A 210 -13.19 5.59 15.75
N LYS A 211 -13.52 4.71 14.79
CA LYS A 211 -14.28 5.07 13.59
C LYS A 211 -15.69 5.58 13.91
N MET A 212 -16.37 4.97 14.88
CA MET A 212 -17.68 5.43 15.33
C MET A 212 -17.59 6.82 15.98
N ALA A 213 -16.59 7.06 16.83
CA ALA A 213 -16.36 8.36 17.45
C ALA A 213 -16.06 9.45 16.40
N LEU A 214 -15.26 9.15 15.35
CA LEU A 214 -15.05 10.08 14.24
C LEU A 214 -16.34 10.42 13.50
N ARG A 215 -17.18 9.42 13.27
CA ARG A 215 -18.49 9.63 12.65
C ARG A 215 -19.38 10.56 13.47
N ASP A 216 -19.31 10.44 14.80
CA ASP A 216 -20.06 11.27 15.74
C ASP A 216 -19.41 12.66 15.97
N GLY A 217 -18.24 12.92 15.35
CA GLY A 217 -17.49 14.18 15.46
C GLY A 217 -16.63 14.27 16.73
N ASP A 218 -16.56 13.22 17.54
CA ASP A 218 -15.73 13.20 18.76
C ASP A 218 -14.29 12.77 18.44
N VAL A 219 -13.51 13.72 17.94
CA VAL A 219 -12.10 13.52 17.58
C VAL A 219 -11.26 13.11 18.80
N LYS A 220 -11.60 13.60 20.01
CA LYS A 220 -10.87 13.26 21.24
C LYS A 220 -11.08 11.79 21.61
N ALA A 221 -12.32 11.32 21.64
CA ALA A 221 -12.63 9.92 21.88
C ALA A 221 -12.02 9.02 20.79
N ALA A 222 -12.08 9.44 19.52
CA ALA A 222 -11.46 8.72 18.42
C ALA A 222 -9.95 8.55 18.61
N THR A 223 -9.23 9.62 18.94
CA THR A 223 -7.78 9.58 19.19
C THR A 223 -7.43 8.61 20.33
N ALA A 224 -8.19 8.66 21.43
CA ALA A 224 -7.99 7.73 22.54
C ALA A 224 -8.27 6.27 22.18
N ALA A 225 -9.30 6.03 21.38
CA ALA A 225 -9.65 4.69 20.92
C ALA A 225 -8.63 4.12 19.92
N TYR A 226 -8.10 4.95 19.02
CA TYR A 226 -7.01 4.54 18.12
C TYR A 226 -5.73 4.17 18.88
N ALA A 227 -5.37 4.94 19.92
CA ALA A 227 -4.21 4.61 20.75
C ALA A 227 -4.36 3.23 21.43
N LYS A 228 -5.58 2.91 21.91
CA LYS A 228 -5.88 1.57 22.44
C LYS A 228 -5.85 0.49 21.36
N ALA A 229 -6.38 0.76 20.18
CA ALA A 229 -6.31 -0.17 19.05
C ALA A 229 -4.86 -0.52 18.69
N ALA A 230 -4.01 0.49 18.55
CA ALA A 230 -2.58 0.29 18.23
C ALA A 230 -1.85 -0.57 19.27
N SER A 231 -2.20 -0.45 20.56
CA SER A 231 -1.59 -1.27 21.61
C SER A 231 -2.23 -2.65 21.77
N ALA A 232 -3.43 -2.86 21.24
CA ALA A 232 -4.18 -4.11 21.38
C ALA A 232 -3.99 -5.09 20.22
N PHE A 233 -3.52 -4.62 19.07
CA PHE A 233 -3.12 -5.52 17.97
C PHE A 233 -1.74 -6.09 18.25
N PRO A 234 -1.56 -7.42 18.16
CA PRO A 234 -0.23 -8.03 18.13
C PRO A 234 0.58 -7.49 16.94
N ALA A 235 1.88 -7.23 17.15
CA ALA A 235 2.75 -6.68 16.12
C ALA A 235 2.94 -7.61 14.89
N ASP A 236 2.73 -8.91 15.08
CA ASP A 236 2.82 -9.95 14.07
C ASP A 236 1.46 -10.36 13.50
N GLU A 237 0.36 -9.70 13.90
CA GLU A 237 -0.96 -10.00 13.38
C GLU A 237 -1.04 -9.62 11.90
N SER A 238 -1.46 -10.58 11.08
CA SER A 238 -1.69 -10.41 9.65
C SER A 238 -3.08 -10.93 9.27
N TRP A 239 -3.80 -10.17 8.47
CA TRP A 239 -5.10 -10.57 7.92
C TRP A 239 -4.99 -11.13 6.50
N GLY A 240 -3.81 -11.64 6.14
CA GLY A 240 -3.53 -12.21 4.84
C GLY A 240 -3.17 -11.15 3.79
N GLU A 241 -3.16 -11.59 2.53
CA GLU A 241 -2.82 -10.75 1.40
C GLU A 241 -4.06 -10.25 0.67
N GLN A 242 -4.03 -8.99 0.29
CA GLN A 242 -5.02 -8.35 -0.57
C GLN A 242 -4.30 -7.72 -1.77
N ARG A 243 -4.94 -7.72 -2.93
CA ARG A 243 -4.47 -6.90 -4.06
C ARG A 243 -4.97 -5.46 -3.88
N ASN A 244 -4.05 -4.52 -3.96
CA ASN A 244 -4.39 -3.09 -3.97
C ASN A 244 -4.93 -2.66 -5.35
N ALA A 245 -5.25 -1.37 -5.50
CA ALA A 245 -5.77 -0.82 -6.74
C ALA A 245 -4.82 -0.99 -7.96
N ASP A 246 -3.51 -1.14 -7.70
CA ASP A 246 -2.49 -1.36 -8.73
C ASP A 246 -2.21 -2.84 -8.98
N PHE A 247 -3.06 -3.73 -8.47
CA PHE A 247 -2.94 -5.19 -8.55
C PHE A 247 -1.70 -5.77 -7.86
N VAL A 248 -1.02 -5.01 -7.03
CA VAL A 248 0.11 -5.47 -6.21
C VAL A 248 -0.41 -6.18 -4.97
N ALA A 249 0.16 -7.36 -4.67
CA ALA A 249 -0.14 -8.08 -3.43
C ALA A 249 0.38 -7.28 -2.23
N GLU A 250 -0.49 -7.06 -1.25
CA GLU A 250 -0.20 -6.34 -0.03
C GLU A 250 -0.64 -7.18 1.17
N THR A 251 0.26 -7.39 2.13
CA THR A 251 -0.08 -8.02 3.41
C THR A 251 -0.80 -7.01 4.30
N ILE A 252 -2.00 -7.35 4.74
CA ILE A 252 -2.77 -6.48 5.62
C ILE A 252 -2.27 -6.66 7.06
N VAL A 253 -1.58 -5.65 7.58
CA VAL A 253 -1.14 -5.55 8.98
C VAL A 253 -2.04 -4.53 9.69
N PRO A 254 -2.93 -4.95 10.61
CA PRO A 254 -3.90 -4.06 11.26
C PRO A 254 -3.26 -2.90 12.01
N GLU A 255 -2.15 -3.14 12.70
CA GLU A 255 -1.39 -2.10 13.43
C GLU A 255 -0.96 -0.97 12.49
N CYS A 256 -0.41 -1.31 11.30
CA CYS A 256 -0.01 -0.32 10.31
C CYS A 256 -1.21 0.51 9.81
N ARG A 257 -2.36 -0.13 9.59
CA ARG A 257 -3.58 0.58 9.16
C ARG A 257 -4.08 1.56 10.22
N VAL A 258 -4.07 1.14 11.48
CA VAL A 258 -4.42 2.01 12.62
C VAL A 258 -3.46 3.19 12.73
N ALA A 259 -2.16 2.96 12.57
CA ALA A 259 -1.15 4.01 12.59
C ALA A 259 -1.36 5.04 11.47
N GLY A 260 -1.69 4.60 10.24
CA GLY A 260 -2.02 5.49 9.13
C GLY A 260 -3.23 6.37 9.42
N GLU A 261 -4.31 5.80 9.96
CA GLU A 261 -5.50 6.57 10.34
C GLU A 261 -5.24 7.54 11.51
N GLN A 262 -4.39 7.18 12.46
CA GLN A 262 -3.92 8.10 13.52
C GLN A 262 -3.09 9.25 12.96
N ALA A 263 -2.27 8.99 11.94
CA ALA A 263 -1.45 10.02 11.31
C ALA A 263 -2.32 11.13 10.69
N ILE A 264 -3.43 10.78 10.05
CA ILE A 264 -4.39 11.78 9.53
C ILE A 264 -4.91 12.68 10.65
N LEU A 265 -5.25 12.12 11.81
CA LEU A 265 -5.69 12.92 12.96
C LEU A 265 -4.57 13.79 13.53
N ALA A 266 -3.34 13.34 13.50
CA ALA A 266 -2.18 14.12 13.91
C ALA A 266 -1.93 15.29 12.95
N LEU A 267 -2.00 15.07 11.63
CA LEU A 267 -1.93 16.12 10.61
C LEU A 267 -3.00 17.20 10.85
N ASN A 268 -4.25 16.77 11.06
CA ASN A 268 -5.37 17.69 11.30
C ASN A 268 -5.24 18.52 12.60
N ARG A 269 -4.44 18.05 13.57
CA ARG A 269 -4.14 18.81 14.80
C ARG A 269 -2.88 19.64 14.70
N GLY A 270 -2.11 19.54 13.62
CA GLY A 270 -0.81 20.17 13.46
C GLY A 270 0.35 19.44 14.17
N ASP A 271 0.13 18.20 14.61
CA ASP A 271 1.15 17.36 15.26
C ASP A 271 2.00 16.64 14.21
N TYR A 272 2.69 17.39 13.36
CA TYR A 272 3.35 16.87 12.16
C TYR A 272 4.47 15.88 12.43
N LEU A 273 5.22 16.04 13.52
CA LEU A 273 6.23 15.07 13.91
C LEU A 273 5.61 13.75 14.40
N GLN A 274 4.48 13.81 15.10
CA GLN A 274 3.72 12.61 15.46
C GLN A 274 3.16 11.92 14.22
N ALA A 275 2.63 12.68 13.27
CA ALA A 275 2.15 12.12 12.00
C ALA A 275 3.27 11.40 11.25
N MET A 276 4.44 12.03 11.17
CA MET A 276 5.64 11.44 10.56
C MET A 276 6.06 10.14 11.26
N ASP A 277 6.08 10.10 12.59
CA ASP A 277 6.43 8.90 13.36
C ASP A 277 5.45 7.74 13.09
N LEU A 278 4.15 8.04 13.09
CA LEU A 278 3.10 7.05 12.83
C LEU A 278 3.18 6.47 11.42
N LEU A 279 3.36 7.32 10.41
CA LEU A 279 3.52 6.88 9.02
C LEU A 279 4.81 6.09 8.83
N TYR A 280 5.91 6.54 9.46
CA TYR A 280 7.21 5.89 9.32
C TYR A 280 7.25 4.49 9.95
N ARG A 281 6.49 4.22 11.00
CA ARG A 281 6.33 2.84 11.53
C ARG A 281 5.71 1.92 10.48
N GLY A 282 4.76 2.43 9.70
CA GLY A 282 4.14 1.72 8.58
C GLY A 282 4.80 2.01 7.22
N LYS A 283 6.08 2.38 7.16
CA LYS A 283 6.78 2.86 5.95
C LYS A 283 6.78 1.88 4.78
N ALA A 284 6.66 0.59 5.04
CA ALA A 284 6.52 -0.42 3.98
C ALA A 284 5.21 -0.23 3.18
N LEU A 285 4.16 0.26 3.83
CA LEU A 285 2.84 0.49 3.24
C LEU A 285 2.65 1.96 2.82
N TYR A 286 3.10 2.90 3.66
CA TYR A 286 2.82 4.34 3.54
C TYR A 286 4.03 5.16 3.08
N TRP A 287 4.92 4.58 2.27
CA TRP A 287 6.13 5.30 1.85
C TRP A 287 5.83 6.61 1.12
N ALA A 288 4.82 6.63 0.25
CA ALA A 288 4.43 7.85 -0.46
C ALA A 288 3.98 8.96 0.51
N ASP A 289 3.20 8.59 1.54
CA ASP A 289 2.74 9.54 2.57
C ASP A 289 3.91 10.01 3.46
N VAL A 290 4.82 9.11 3.85
CA VAL A 290 6.06 9.46 4.55
C VAL A 290 6.85 10.48 3.77
N ALA A 291 7.04 10.26 2.48
CA ALA A 291 7.79 11.17 1.62
C ALA A 291 7.06 12.50 1.42
N ASP A 292 5.73 12.52 1.32
CA ASP A 292 4.97 13.77 1.21
C ASP A 292 5.09 14.63 2.48
N VAL A 293 4.93 14.01 3.65
CA VAL A 293 5.13 14.70 4.92
C VAL A 293 6.57 15.19 5.09
N ALA A 294 7.55 14.35 4.74
CA ALA A 294 8.97 14.68 4.78
C ALA A 294 9.34 15.79 3.80
N GLU A 295 8.77 15.81 2.60
CA GLU A 295 9.11 16.78 1.56
C GLU A 295 8.42 18.13 1.76
N ARG A 296 7.15 18.13 2.20
CA ARG A 296 6.30 19.30 2.14
C ARG A 296 5.81 19.82 3.48
N VAL A 297 5.54 18.94 4.43
CA VAL A 297 4.88 19.32 5.68
C VAL A 297 5.91 19.67 6.75
N LEU A 298 6.95 18.83 6.92
CA LEU A 298 8.03 19.15 7.86
C LEU A 298 8.94 20.25 7.31
N THR A 299 9.43 21.12 8.18
CA THR A 299 10.58 21.99 7.86
C THR A 299 11.83 21.14 7.66
N VAL A 300 12.87 21.72 7.06
CA VAL A 300 14.14 20.99 6.86
C VAL A 300 14.77 20.58 8.18
N ASP A 301 14.65 21.42 9.22
CA ASP A 301 15.23 21.14 10.53
C ASP A 301 14.41 20.07 11.29
N GLU A 302 13.07 20.13 11.25
CA GLU A 302 12.21 19.08 11.81
C GLU A 302 12.50 17.73 11.15
N LEU A 303 12.66 17.71 9.81
CA LEU A 303 13.01 16.49 9.10
C LEU A 303 14.40 15.98 9.48
N LYS A 304 15.37 16.89 9.61
CA LYS A 304 16.73 16.54 10.01
C LYS A 304 16.75 15.89 11.39
N ASP A 305 16.09 16.50 12.36
CA ASP A 305 15.99 15.94 13.72
C ASP A 305 15.30 14.57 13.73
N PHE A 306 14.29 14.40 12.90
CA PHE A 306 13.61 13.11 12.74
C PHE A 306 14.54 12.05 12.13
N VAL A 307 15.24 12.37 11.05
CA VAL A 307 16.18 11.47 10.36
C VAL A 307 17.33 11.05 11.28
N ASP A 308 17.92 12.01 11.99
CA ASP A 308 19.02 11.75 12.92
C ASP A 308 18.62 10.75 14.03
N LYS A 309 17.35 10.75 14.42
CA LYS A 309 16.82 9.89 15.47
C LYS A 309 16.33 8.53 14.96
N HIS A 310 15.73 8.48 13.77
CA HIS A 310 14.94 7.32 13.33
C HIS A 310 15.49 6.61 12.08
N ALA A 311 16.39 7.25 11.32
CA ALA A 311 16.96 6.70 10.09
C ALA A 311 18.50 6.68 10.15
N PRO A 312 19.11 5.73 10.88
CA PRO A 312 20.55 5.62 10.96
C PRO A 312 21.18 5.36 9.59
N ALA A 313 22.42 5.82 9.42
CA ALA A 313 23.17 5.51 8.21
C ALA A 313 23.36 4.00 8.05
N PRO A 314 23.39 3.49 6.81
CA PRO A 314 23.58 2.06 6.57
C PRO A 314 24.94 1.59 7.09
N THR A 315 24.94 0.45 7.77
CA THR A 315 26.18 -0.16 8.31
C THR A 315 27.10 -0.71 7.21
N THR A 316 26.50 -1.12 6.09
CA THR A 316 27.23 -1.57 4.90
C THR A 316 27.23 -0.48 3.85
N PRO A 317 28.40 -0.04 3.35
CA PRO A 317 28.46 0.96 2.29
C PRO A 317 27.67 0.54 1.06
N LEU A 318 26.89 1.46 0.52
CA LEU A 318 26.15 1.22 -0.71
C LEU A 318 27.06 1.28 -1.93
N LYS A 319 26.65 0.61 -3.01
CA LYS A 319 27.31 0.72 -4.31
C LYS A 319 26.75 1.93 -5.06
N PRO A 320 27.50 2.49 -6.03
CA PRO A 320 26.94 3.46 -6.95
C PRO A 320 25.72 2.91 -7.67
N VAL A 321 24.70 3.73 -7.80
CA VAL A 321 23.49 3.39 -8.59
C VAL A 321 23.76 3.68 -10.05
N ASN A 322 23.51 2.69 -10.92
CA ASN A 322 23.51 2.89 -12.37
C ASN A 322 22.07 3.22 -12.82
N PRO A 323 21.79 4.41 -13.38
CA PRO A 323 20.46 4.77 -13.86
C PRO A 323 19.91 3.86 -14.97
N ASP A 324 20.79 3.17 -15.70
CA ASP A 324 20.43 2.27 -16.80
C ASP A 324 20.17 0.81 -16.33
N ASP A 325 20.33 0.53 -15.04
CA ASP A 325 20.14 -0.82 -14.49
C ASP A 325 18.67 -1.04 -14.07
N TYR A 326 17.85 -1.36 -15.04
CA TYR A 326 16.43 -1.68 -14.86
C TYR A 326 16.26 -3.10 -14.29
N GLY A 327 16.39 -3.27 -12.97
CA GLY A 327 15.91 -4.48 -12.28
C GLY A 327 16.93 -5.35 -11.59
N GLY A 328 18.24 -5.01 -11.59
CA GLY A 328 19.30 -5.73 -10.86
C GLY A 328 19.96 -4.92 -9.74
N GLY A 329 19.52 -3.69 -9.50
CA GLY A 329 20.15 -2.77 -8.56
C GLY A 329 20.03 -3.21 -7.10
N GLN A 330 20.91 -2.67 -6.25
CA GLN A 330 20.83 -2.88 -4.81
C GLN A 330 19.49 -2.36 -4.27
N GLN A 331 18.91 -3.09 -3.34
CA GLN A 331 17.69 -2.67 -2.68
C GLN A 331 17.96 -1.46 -1.78
N ILE A 332 17.28 -0.34 -2.06
CA ILE A 332 17.37 0.87 -1.26
C ILE A 332 16.30 0.78 -0.16
N THR A 333 16.74 0.77 1.11
CA THR A 333 15.82 0.70 2.24
C THR A 333 15.10 2.04 2.47
N PRO A 334 13.92 2.05 3.13
CA PRO A 334 13.22 3.28 3.46
C PRO A 334 14.07 4.27 4.29
N GLU A 335 14.96 3.77 5.15
CA GLU A 335 15.88 4.60 5.93
C GLU A 335 16.81 5.40 5.01
N VAL A 336 17.42 4.71 4.04
CA VAL A 336 18.30 5.35 3.04
C VAL A 336 17.49 6.31 2.17
N GLN A 337 16.29 5.92 1.72
CA GLN A 337 15.43 6.80 0.91
C GLN A 337 15.10 8.10 1.65
N LEU A 338 14.80 8.03 2.96
CA LEU A 338 14.51 9.21 3.77
C LEU A 338 15.73 10.09 3.98
N ARG A 339 16.92 9.51 4.18
CA ARG A 339 18.18 10.25 4.27
C ARG A 339 18.53 10.96 2.97
N GLU A 340 18.40 10.27 1.83
CA GLU A 340 18.58 10.85 0.49
C GLU A 340 17.59 12.00 0.23
N LEU A 341 16.32 11.88 0.68
CA LEU A 341 15.32 12.93 0.57
C LEU A 341 15.74 14.15 1.40
N LEU A 342 16.19 13.96 2.64
CA LEU A 342 16.73 15.03 3.47
C LEU A 342 17.94 15.70 2.82
N ALA A 343 18.87 14.93 2.27
CA ALA A 343 20.05 15.43 1.57
C ALA A 343 19.65 16.35 0.41
N ARG A 344 18.68 15.94 -0.42
CA ARG A 344 18.15 16.78 -1.51
C ARG A 344 17.52 18.07 -1.00
N ARG A 345 16.76 18.02 0.09
CA ARG A 345 16.19 19.23 0.71
C ARG A 345 17.25 20.17 1.26
N LEU A 346 18.29 19.65 1.89
CA LEU A 346 19.44 20.43 2.36
C LEU A 346 20.19 21.10 1.20
N MET A 347 20.38 20.41 0.08
CA MET A 347 20.98 20.98 -1.13
C MET A 347 20.15 22.16 -1.66
N ARG A 348 18.82 22.01 -1.75
CA ARG A 348 17.91 23.09 -2.17
C ARG A 348 17.89 24.27 -1.20
N ALA A 349 18.08 24.01 0.10
CA ALA A 349 18.21 25.03 1.13
C ALA A 349 19.59 25.73 1.16
N GLY A 350 20.52 25.37 0.27
CA GLY A 350 21.88 25.91 0.24
C GLY A 350 22.81 25.35 1.34
N ARG A 351 22.41 24.30 2.03
CA ARG A 351 23.13 23.66 3.15
C ARG A 351 23.94 22.44 2.66
N ALA A 352 24.69 22.63 1.57
CA ALA A 352 25.39 21.55 0.89
C ALA A 352 26.40 20.80 1.78
N ALA A 353 27.07 21.51 2.71
CA ALA A 353 28.02 20.87 3.63
C ALA A 353 27.32 19.87 4.58
N GLU A 354 26.11 20.20 5.04
CA GLU A 354 25.32 19.30 5.88
C GLU A 354 24.74 18.14 5.07
N ALA A 355 24.34 18.39 3.82
CA ALA A 355 23.77 17.38 2.94
C ALA A 355 24.69 16.17 2.73
N GLN A 356 26.02 16.39 2.75
CA GLN A 356 27.01 15.34 2.52
C GLN A 356 26.91 14.16 3.52
N ALA A 357 26.45 14.41 4.73
CA ALA A 357 26.29 13.37 5.76
C ALA A 357 25.06 12.46 5.51
N TYR A 358 24.16 12.85 4.62
CA TYR A 358 22.90 12.17 4.38
C TYR A 358 22.81 11.52 3.00
N PHE A 359 23.75 11.83 2.08
CA PHE A 359 23.91 11.07 0.85
C PHE A 359 24.63 9.76 1.15
N ASP A 360 23.93 8.65 1.14
CA ASP A 360 24.48 7.31 1.36
C ASP A 360 24.91 6.66 0.03
N ILE A 361 24.32 7.09 -1.09
CA ILE A 361 24.65 6.61 -2.45
C ILE A 361 25.89 7.35 -2.95
N PRO A 362 27.01 6.65 -3.22
CA PRO A 362 28.32 7.30 -3.45
C PRO A 362 28.35 8.27 -4.62
N ASN A 363 27.75 7.93 -5.76
CA ASN A 363 27.73 8.80 -6.94
C ASN A 363 26.83 10.03 -6.74
N TYR A 364 25.78 9.96 -5.94
CA TYR A 364 24.95 11.12 -5.60
C TYR A 364 25.72 12.07 -4.67
N ARG A 365 26.38 11.53 -3.67
CA ARG A 365 27.28 12.32 -2.77
C ARG A 365 28.37 13.03 -3.56
N GLN A 366 29.04 12.32 -4.47
CA GLN A 366 30.09 12.88 -5.31
C GLN A 366 29.57 14.03 -6.19
N ALA A 367 28.44 13.81 -6.87
CA ALA A 367 27.84 14.85 -7.71
C ALA A 367 27.42 16.08 -6.91
N ALA A 368 26.82 15.89 -5.74
CA ALA A 368 26.43 16.97 -4.83
C ALA A 368 27.66 17.77 -4.36
N GLN A 369 28.75 17.10 -4.00
CA GLN A 369 29.99 17.75 -3.58
C GLN A 369 30.61 18.55 -4.73
N GLN A 370 30.75 17.94 -5.91
CA GLN A 370 31.28 18.64 -7.08
C GLN A 370 30.46 19.86 -7.44
N TYR A 371 29.13 19.74 -7.39
CA TYR A 371 28.23 20.86 -7.64
C TYR A 371 28.44 21.99 -6.63
N ALA A 372 28.55 21.68 -5.35
CA ALA A 372 28.80 22.66 -4.30
C ALA A 372 30.15 23.38 -4.46
N ASP A 373 31.20 22.63 -4.82
CA ASP A 373 32.55 23.18 -5.05
C ASP A 373 32.57 24.11 -6.27
N GLU A 374 31.93 23.70 -7.37
CA GLU A 374 31.82 24.56 -8.55
C GLU A 374 30.99 25.83 -8.28
N LEU A 375 29.91 25.74 -7.52
CA LEU A 375 29.18 26.95 -7.11
C LEU A 375 29.96 27.86 -6.22
N LYS A 376 30.79 27.31 -5.32
CA LYS A 376 31.69 28.12 -4.47
C LYS A 376 32.72 28.84 -5.33
N ALA A 377 33.35 28.15 -6.27
CA ALA A 377 34.30 28.74 -7.21
C ALA A 377 33.65 29.80 -8.11
N ALA A 378 32.45 29.55 -8.61
CA ALA A 378 31.70 30.48 -9.44
C ALA A 378 31.34 31.80 -8.73
N LYS A 379 31.06 31.71 -7.42
CA LYS A 379 30.70 32.89 -6.58
C LYS A 379 31.90 33.63 -6.01
N ASP A 380 33.08 33.09 -6.11
CA ASP A 380 34.30 33.77 -5.63
C ASP A 380 34.64 35.02 -6.49
N LYS A 381 34.29 36.18 -5.99
CA LYS A 381 34.51 37.44 -6.68
C LYS A 381 35.99 37.83 -6.84
N SER A 382 36.90 37.14 -6.13
CA SER A 382 38.35 37.37 -6.27
C SER A 382 38.92 36.65 -7.49
N ALA A 383 38.23 35.63 -8.00
CA ALA A 383 38.64 34.88 -9.18
C ALA A 383 38.34 35.64 -10.49
N ALA A 384 39.12 35.38 -11.52
CA ALA A 384 38.93 35.96 -12.84
C ALA A 384 37.54 35.67 -13.42
N PRO A 385 36.89 36.62 -14.14
CA PRO A 385 35.55 36.41 -14.71
C PRO A 385 35.44 35.14 -15.56
N LEU A 386 36.45 34.80 -16.35
CA LEU A 386 36.50 33.60 -17.16
C LEU A 386 36.49 32.31 -16.31
N ALA A 387 37.28 32.25 -15.24
CA ALA A 387 37.32 31.11 -14.34
C ALA A 387 35.96 30.91 -13.64
N ARG A 388 35.31 32.00 -13.24
CA ARG A 388 33.96 31.97 -12.67
C ARG A 388 32.91 31.52 -13.67
N ALA A 389 33.01 31.99 -14.93
CA ALA A 389 32.10 31.52 -16.00
C ALA A 389 32.21 30.02 -16.24
N GLN A 390 33.45 29.49 -16.27
CA GLN A 390 33.70 28.06 -16.37
C GLN A 390 33.08 27.28 -15.22
N ALA A 391 33.26 27.74 -13.99
CA ALA A 391 32.70 27.10 -12.80
C ALA A 391 31.16 27.14 -12.82
N TYR A 392 30.52 28.26 -13.16
CA TYR A 392 29.06 28.30 -13.36
C TYR A 392 28.58 27.32 -14.41
N TYR A 393 29.28 27.22 -15.55
CA TYR A 393 28.89 26.30 -16.61
C TYR A 393 29.08 24.83 -16.21
N ARG A 394 30.16 24.47 -15.49
CA ARG A 394 30.34 23.10 -14.96
C ARG A 394 29.27 22.74 -13.94
N ALA A 395 28.94 23.67 -13.02
CA ALA A 395 27.83 23.50 -12.09
C ALA A 395 26.49 23.32 -12.84
N ALA A 396 26.24 24.10 -13.89
CA ALA A 396 25.04 23.96 -14.72
C ALA A 396 24.95 22.59 -15.40
N ASN A 397 26.06 22.08 -15.94
CA ASN A 397 26.11 20.75 -16.55
C ASN A 397 25.89 19.61 -15.55
N LEU A 398 26.51 19.68 -14.37
CA LEU A 398 26.28 18.73 -13.29
C LEU A 398 24.80 18.70 -12.89
N LEU A 399 24.22 19.88 -12.67
CA LEU A 399 22.82 20.01 -12.31
C LEU A 399 21.90 19.50 -13.43
N ARG A 400 22.25 19.75 -14.70
CA ARG A 400 21.47 19.23 -15.83
C ARG A 400 21.54 17.71 -15.95
N ALA A 401 22.72 17.12 -15.70
CA ALA A 401 22.98 15.69 -15.89
C ALA A 401 22.49 14.82 -14.72
N GLN A 402 22.68 15.31 -13.49
CA GLN A 402 22.47 14.55 -12.25
C GLN A 402 21.67 15.32 -11.19
N GLY A 403 21.06 16.44 -11.57
CA GLY A 403 20.35 17.30 -10.61
C GLY A 403 19.16 16.64 -9.96
N LEU A 404 18.54 15.68 -10.63
CA LEU A 404 17.42 14.93 -10.09
C LEU A 404 17.84 14.14 -8.85
N GLU A 405 19.01 13.52 -8.91
CA GLU A 405 19.56 12.66 -7.86
C GLU A 405 19.98 13.45 -6.62
N PHE A 406 20.55 14.65 -6.78
CA PHE A 406 21.05 15.42 -5.63
C PHE A 406 20.26 16.69 -5.29
N THR A 407 19.32 17.14 -6.13
CA THR A 407 18.37 18.21 -5.76
C THR A 407 16.91 17.75 -5.81
N GLY A 408 16.62 16.71 -6.55
CA GLY A 408 15.28 16.16 -6.71
C GLY A 408 14.39 16.97 -7.66
N TYR A 409 13.10 16.62 -7.69
CA TYR A 409 11.99 17.43 -8.17
C TYR A 409 11.59 17.28 -9.65
N GLU A 410 11.19 16.12 -10.09
CA GLU A 410 10.33 16.02 -11.29
C GLU A 410 8.89 15.70 -10.92
N MET A 411 8.69 14.79 -9.98
CA MET A 411 7.34 14.44 -9.50
C MET A 411 7.28 14.55 -7.98
N THR A 412 6.20 15.12 -7.50
CA THR A 412 5.92 15.20 -6.07
C THR A 412 5.31 13.88 -5.57
N PRO A 413 5.54 13.51 -4.32
CA PRO A 413 6.32 14.22 -3.30
C PRO A 413 7.83 14.12 -3.47
N ASP A 414 8.34 13.06 -4.04
CA ASP A 414 9.76 12.87 -4.36
C ASP A 414 9.88 12.05 -5.65
N TYR A 415 10.83 12.41 -6.52
CA TYR A 415 11.03 11.73 -7.80
C TYR A 415 11.27 10.21 -7.65
N ALA A 416 11.94 9.81 -6.57
CA ALA A 416 12.30 8.41 -6.34
C ALA A 416 11.07 7.50 -6.13
N ILE A 417 9.94 8.03 -5.69
CA ILE A 417 8.70 7.28 -5.51
C ILE A 417 8.15 6.79 -6.84
N TYR A 418 8.29 7.61 -7.87
CA TYR A 418 7.77 7.33 -9.21
C TYR A 418 8.86 6.89 -10.20
N GLY A 419 9.99 6.39 -9.70
CA GLY A 419 11.09 5.90 -10.53
C GLY A 419 11.73 6.96 -11.42
N ALA A 420 11.74 8.22 -11.00
CA ALA A 420 12.24 9.37 -11.77
C ALA A 420 11.55 9.54 -13.14
N GLY A 421 10.41 8.89 -13.33
CA GLY A 421 9.64 8.96 -14.57
C GLY A 421 9.20 10.39 -14.86
N TYR A 422 9.61 10.93 -16.01
CA TYR A 422 9.06 12.18 -16.48
C TYR A 422 7.59 11.99 -16.87
N SER A 423 6.69 12.65 -16.15
CA SER A 423 5.29 12.68 -16.55
C SER A 423 5.10 13.60 -17.75
N TYR A 424 4.61 13.06 -18.86
CA TYR A 424 4.18 13.85 -20.03
C TYR A 424 3.05 14.83 -19.69
N LEU A 425 2.30 14.54 -18.65
CA LEU A 425 1.21 15.36 -18.11
C LEU A 425 1.71 16.38 -17.09
N GLY A 426 2.96 16.40 -16.91
CA GLY A 426 3.87 16.82 -16.02
C GLY A 426 4.06 18.07 -15.43
N ASP A 427 3.20 18.82 -15.23
CA ASP A 427 3.39 19.75 -14.16
C ASP A 427 3.20 18.99 -12.84
N ALA A 428 4.31 18.48 -12.28
CA ALA A 428 4.36 18.03 -10.89
C ALA A 428 3.78 19.09 -9.92
N PHE A 429 3.44 20.22 -10.45
CA PHE A 429 2.94 21.42 -9.82
C PHE A 429 1.62 21.89 -10.42
N ASP A 430 0.88 21.00 -11.08
CA ASP A 430 -0.45 21.32 -11.58
C ASP A 430 -1.33 21.73 -10.41
N THR A 431 -1.46 23.03 -10.25
CA THR A 431 -2.31 23.68 -9.26
C THR A 431 -3.76 23.75 -9.72
N ARG A 432 -4.20 22.87 -10.63
CA ARG A 432 -5.63 22.79 -10.93
C ARG A 432 -6.37 22.70 -9.60
N GLU A 433 -7.17 23.70 -9.32
CA GLU A 433 -8.07 23.72 -8.17
C GLU A 433 -8.86 22.40 -8.20
N LEU A 434 -8.67 21.58 -7.19
CA LEU A 434 -9.52 20.44 -6.98
C LEU A 434 -10.95 20.97 -6.89
N LYS A 435 -11.81 20.58 -7.81
CA LYS A 435 -13.24 20.96 -7.82
C LYS A 435 -13.96 20.53 -6.56
N HIS A 436 -13.31 19.76 -5.70
CA HIS A 436 -13.84 19.23 -4.45
C HIS A 436 -13.19 19.91 -3.25
N LYS A 437 -13.95 20.02 -2.16
CA LYS A 437 -13.44 20.52 -0.89
C LYS A 437 -12.19 19.73 -0.49
N SER A 438 -11.12 20.45 -0.20
CA SER A 438 -9.87 19.83 0.28
C SER A 438 -10.13 19.08 1.59
N TRP A 439 -9.63 17.86 1.68
CA TRP A 439 -9.60 17.06 2.90
C TRP A 439 -8.39 17.40 3.78
N ILE A 440 -7.46 18.19 3.24
CA ILE A 440 -6.23 18.60 3.91
C ILE A 440 -6.53 19.80 4.79
N ASP A 441 -6.07 19.77 6.04
CA ASP A 441 -6.18 20.90 6.95
C ASP A 441 -5.48 22.16 6.39
N SER A 442 -6.03 23.33 6.70
CA SER A 442 -5.53 24.60 6.20
C SER A 442 -4.10 24.91 6.65
N ALA A 443 -3.70 24.49 7.85
CA ALA A 443 -2.35 24.68 8.35
C ALA A 443 -1.33 23.76 7.66
N GLU A 444 -1.71 22.51 7.39
CA GLU A 444 -0.92 21.58 6.59
C GLU A 444 -0.76 22.09 5.16
N ALA A 445 -1.86 22.52 4.53
CA ALA A 445 -1.83 23.11 3.19
C ALA A 445 -0.92 24.36 3.12
N ALA A 446 -0.93 25.18 4.17
CA ALA A 446 -0.05 26.35 4.26
C ALA A 446 1.43 25.96 4.34
N ARG A 447 1.78 24.91 5.11
CA ARG A 447 3.16 24.36 5.15
C ARG A 447 3.59 23.80 3.79
N ALA A 448 2.74 22.99 3.15
CA ALA A 448 3.02 22.44 1.83
C ALA A 448 3.22 23.54 0.78
N LYS A 449 2.42 24.62 0.85
CA LYS A 449 2.60 25.79 -0.02
C LYS A 449 3.88 26.55 0.29
N ALA A 450 4.26 26.71 1.54
CA ALA A 450 5.48 27.40 1.95
C ALA A 450 6.76 26.62 1.56
N ALA A 451 6.69 25.32 1.40
CA ALA A 451 7.79 24.49 0.90
C ALA A 451 8.08 24.72 -0.59
N LEU A 452 7.17 25.35 -1.32
CA LEU A 452 7.28 25.67 -2.73
C LEU A 452 7.67 27.15 -2.92
N PRO A 453 8.38 27.52 -4.01
CA PRO A 453 8.66 28.91 -4.30
C PRO A 453 7.37 29.70 -4.58
N ALA A 454 7.33 30.95 -4.12
CA ALA A 454 6.14 31.80 -4.16
C ALA A 454 5.65 32.14 -5.57
N GLN A 455 6.51 32.11 -6.59
CA GLN A 455 6.21 32.68 -7.91
C GLN A 455 6.15 31.65 -9.07
N ASP A 456 7.00 30.64 -9.08
CA ASP A 456 7.06 29.64 -10.15
C ASP A 456 7.74 28.36 -9.66
N ASN A 457 7.00 27.30 -9.62
CA ASN A 457 7.46 25.99 -9.19
C ASN A 457 8.62 25.44 -10.02
N ARG A 458 8.78 25.91 -11.27
CA ARG A 458 9.91 25.56 -12.13
C ARG A 458 11.26 25.91 -11.52
N PHE A 459 11.34 26.88 -10.62
CA PHE A 459 12.59 27.23 -9.93
C PHE A 459 13.15 26.12 -9.05
N LEU A 460 12.34 25.17 -8.60
CA LEU A 460 12.84 23.98 -7.91
C LEU A 460 13.32 22.91 -8.87
N HIS A 461 12.91 22.96 -10.13
CA HIS A 461 13.28 21.93 -11.10
C HIS A 461 14.71 22.13 -11.60
N TYR A 462 15.53 21.12 -11.50
CA TYR A 462 16.96 21.14 -11.81
C TYR A 462 17.29 21.70 -13.21
N ARG A 463 16.45 21.48 -14.24
CA ARG A 463 16.71 21.98 -15.60
C ARG A 463 16.66 23.51 -15.69
N TRP A 464 15.68 24.15 -15.08
CA TRP A 464 15.58 25.62 -15.10
C TRP A 464 16.63 26.26 -14.22
N GLN A 465 17.01 25.61 -13.10
CA GLN A 465 18.15 26.04 -12.30
C GLN A 465 19.46 25.96 -13.11
N ALA A 466 19.68 24.87 -13.86
CA ALA A 466 20.82 24.72 -14.75
C ALA A 466 20.87 25.83 -15.81
N VAL A 467 19.71 26.15 -16.42
CA VAL A 467 19.62 27.31 -17.36
C VAL A 467 20.00 28.61 -16.67
N GLY A 468 19.53 28.85 -15.43
CA GLY A 468 19.91 30.04 -14.66
C GLY A 468 21.41 30.15 -14.42
N LEU A 469 22.06 29.03 -14.05
CA LEU A 469 23.53 29.01 -13.87
C LEU A 469 24.27 29.21 -15.20
N ALA A 470 23.80 28.62 -16.29
CA ALA A 470 24.38 28.85 -17.61
C ALA A 470 24.23 30.30 -18.06
N GLN A 471 23.13 30.98 -17.73
CA GLN A 471 22.97 32.41 -18.00
C GLN A 471 23.97 33.28 -17.18
N GLN A 472 24.20 32.91 -15.90
CA GLN A 472 25.23 33.56 -15.08
C GLN A 472 26.64 33.36 -15.65
N ALA A 473 26.92 32.15 -16.21
CA ALA A 473 28.17 31.93 -16.94
C ALA A 473 28.28 32.87 -18.17
N ALA A 474 27.21 32.95 -18.95
CA ALA A 474 27.17 33.84 -20.13
C ALA A 474 27.35 35.33 -19.78
N ASP A 475 26.83 35.78 -18.63
CA ASP A 475 26.98 37.16 -18.15
C ASP A 475 28.44 37.56 -17.90
N LEU A 476 29.30 36.57 -17.65
CA LEU A 476 30.75 36.77 -17.40
C LEU A 476 31.63 36.60 -18.64
N LEU A 477 31.05 36.21 -19.76
CA LEU A 477 31.77 35.93 -21.00
C LEU A 477 31.64 37.10 -22.00
N PRO A 478 32.69 37.38 -22.81
CA PRO A 478 32.55 38.34 -23.89
C PRO A 478 31.44 37.93 -24.85
N PRO A 479 30.47 38.81 -25.16
CA PRO A 479 29.30 38.43 -25.92
C PRO A 479 29.59 37.90 -27.34
N LYS A 480 30.72 38.30 -27.92
CA LYS A 480 31.15 37.87 -29.25
C LYS A 480 31.96 36.58 -29.28
N SER A 481 32.25 35.98 -28.11
CA SER A 481 32.99 34.72 -28.02
C SER A 481 32.16 33.50 -28.41
N GLN A 482 32.84 32.47 -28.89
CA GLN A 482 32.21 31.14 -29.15
C GLN A 482 31.62 30.58 -27.85
N ALA A 483 32.35 30.71 -26.73
CA ALA A 483 31.90 30.23 -25.43
C ALA A 483 30.56 30.83 -25.02
N TYR A 484 30.35 32.15 -25.20
CA TYR A 484 29.06 32.79 -24.92
C TYR A 484 27.92 32.19 -25.72
N ALA A 485 28.11 32.07 -27.05
CA ALA A 485 27.09 31.51 -27.94
C ALA A 485 26.77 30.06 -27.61
N ALA A 486 27.80 29.22 -27.36
CA ALA A 486 27.66 27.81 -27.06
C ALA A 486 26.98 27.56 -25.70
N VAL A 487 27.32 28.34 -24.66
CA VAL A 487 26.67 28.28 -23.35
C VAL A 487 25.17 28.54 -23.46
N LEU A 488 24.76 29.59 -24.19
CA LEU A 488 23.36 29.93 -24.39
C LEU A 488 22.63 28.86 -25.24
N CYS A 489 23.31 28.31 -26.26
CA CYS A 489 22.77 27.21 -27.08
C CYS A 489 22.48 25.98 -26.23
N ASN A 490 23.47 25.56 -25.41
CA ASN A 490 23.29 24.38 -24.54
C ASN A 490 22.20 24.64 -23.50
N ALA A 491 22.14 25.82 -22.89
CA ALA A 491 21.05 26.18 -21.98
C ALA A 491 19.68 26.09 -22.65
N ALA A 492 19.55 26.55 -23.89
CA ALA A 492 18.32 26.42 -24.65
C ALA A 492 17.96 24.95 -24.91
N SER A 493 18.93 24.11 -25.26
CA SER A 493 18.71 22.67 -25.54
C SER A 493 18.12 21.93 -24.34
N TRP A 494 18.41 22.36 -23.13
CA TRP A 494 17.95 21.71 -21.90
C TRP A 494 16.46 21.91 -21.62
N VAL A 495 15.86 22.99 -22.15
CA VAL A 495 14.46 23.34 -21.82
C VAL A 495 13.55 23.53 -23.03
N ILE A 496 14.08 23.70 -24.26
CA ILE A 496 13.30 24.12 -25.43
C ILE A 496 12.09 23.22 -25.71
N LYS A 497 12.19 21.93 -25.44
CA LYS A 497 11.09 20.95 -25.63
C LYS A 497 9.99 21.08 -24.56
N ARG A 498 10.29 21.65 -23.41
CA ARG A 498 9.37 21.81 -22.27
C ARG A 498 8.92 23.27 -22.10
N ASP A 499 9.79 24.20 -22.43
CA ASP A 499 9.60 25.64 -22.32
C ASP A 499 10.19 26.36 -23.55
N ALA A 500 9.44 26.32 -24.63
CA ALA A 500 9.83 26.97 -25.88
C ALA A 500 9.97 28.50 -25.73
N LYS A 501 9.31 29.13 -24.74
CA LYS A 501 9.43 30.57 -24.47
C LYS A 501 10.82 30.90 -23.93
N THR A 502 11.28 30.16 -22.90
CA THR A 502 12.64 30.33 -22.36
C THR A 502 13.69 29.99 -23.41
N GLY A 503 13.52 28.89 -24.20
CA GLY A 503 14.42 28.54 -25.28
C GLY A 503 14.56 29.68 -26.33
N ARG A 504 13.44 30.28 -26.74
CA ARG A 504 13.43 31.45 -27.66
C ARG A 504 14.08 32.69 -27.06
N ALA A 505 13.86 32.96 -25.78
CA ALA A 505 14.50 34.12 -25.11
C ALA A 505 16.02 33.98 -25.10
N LEU A 506 16.56 32.77 -24.87
CA LEU A 506 18.00 32.50 -24.95
C LEU A 506 18.54 32.67 -26.37
N TYR A 507 17.80 32.23 -27.39
CA TYR A 507 18.16 32.49 -28.79
C TYR A 507 18.16 33.98 -29.12
N GLN A 508 17.13 34.73 -28.71
CA GLN A 508 17.06 36.18 -28.92
C GLN A 508 18.22 36.91 -28.24
N ARG A 509 18.56 36.53 -27.00
CA ARG A 509 19.74 37.05 -26.31
C ARG A 509 21.00 36.82 -27.14
N TYR A 510 21.20 35.61 -27.68
CA TYR A 510 22.33 35.27 -28.51
C TYR A 510 22.38 36.13 -29.78
N ILE A 511 21.30 36.25 -30.56
CA ILE A 511 21.32 36.98 -31.83
C ILE A 511 21.44 38.49 -31.67
N ASN A 512 21.02 39.05 -30.52
CA ASN A 512 21.08 40.48 -30.26
C ASN A 512 22.48 40.94 -29.83
N THR A 513 23.26 40.07 -29.19
CA THR A 513 24.55 40.47 -28.60
C THR A 513 25.74 39.62 -29.06
N GLY A 514 25.49 38.40 -29.57
CA GLY A 514 26.52 37.46 -29.97
C GLY A 514 27.01 37.59 -31.41
N THR A 515 28.07 36.86 -31.74
CA THR A 515 28.51 36.64 -33.10
C THR A 515 27.73 35.51 -33.74
N ARG A 516 27.32 35.68 -35.01
CA ARG A 516 26.59 34.63 -35.75
C ARG A 516 27.56 33.50 -36.15
N TYR A 517 27.30 32.29 -35.66
CA TYR A 517 28.03 31.10 -36.03
C TYR A 517 27.19 30.20 -36.95
N PRO A 518 27.79 29.50 -37.95
CA PRO A 518 27.06 28.63 -38.87
C PRO A 518 26.24 27.54 -38.17
N TRP A 519 26.75 26.96 -37.12
CA TRP A 519 26.05 25.93 -36.32
C TRP A 519 24.79 26.44 -35.61
N ALA A 520 24.69 27.77 -35.44
CA ALA A 520 23.52 28.37 -34.78
C ALA A 520 22.21 28.28 -35.56
N ALA A 521 22.24 27.82 -36.83
CA ALA A 521 21.05 27.44 -37.56
C ALA A 521 20.24 26.33 -36.85
N LYS A 522 20.92 25.54 -36.01
CA LYS A 522 20.30 24.49 -35.17
C LYS A 522 20.37 24.84 -33.67
N PHE A 523 20.34 26.12 -33.32
CA PHE A 523 20.43 26.60 -31.95
C PHE A 523 19.37 25.93 -31.04
N GLY A 524 19.83 25.38 -29.91
CA GLY A 524 18.99 24.63 -28.97
C GLY A 524 18.74 23.16 -29.34
N TYR A 525 19.27 22.70 -30.48
CA TYR A 525 19.16 21.30 -30.91
C TYR A 525 20.52 20.62 -31.15
N ASP A 526 21.46 21.36 -31.74
CA ASP A 526 22.81 20.86 -32.05
C ASP A 526 23.81 21.94 -31.61
N CYS A 527 24.29 21.82 -30.38
CA CYS A 527 25.08 22.85 -29.74
C CYS A 527 26.51 22.34 -29.50
N PRO A 528 27.56 23.10 -29.92
CA PRO A 528 28.94 22.72 -29.65
C PRO A 528 29.27 22.89 -28.16
N ALA A 529 30.34 22.23 -27.73
CA ALA A 529 30.94 22.52 -26.43
C ALA A 529 31.47 23.99 -26.41
N PRO A 530 31.32 24.71 -25.28
CA PRO A 530 31.93 26.05 -25.13
C PRO A 530 33.46 25.97 -25.12
N ASP A 531 34.09 26.76 -25.99
CA ASP A 531 35.53 26.88 -26.01
C ASP A 531 35.96 28.06 -25.14
N PHE A 532 36.29 27.76 -23.89
CA PHE A 532 36.77 28.75 -22.94
C PHE A 532 38.25 29.14 -23.15
N THR A 533 38.99 28.38 -23.97
CA THR A 533 40.42 28.69 -24.22
C THR A 533 40.60 29.76 -25.29
N ALA A 534 39.65 29.90 -26.20
CA ALA A 534 39.63 30.92 -27.24
C ALA A 534 39.06 32.28 -26.77
N VAL A 535 38.74 32.39 -25.46
CA VAL A 535 38.27 33.68 -24.90
C VAL A 535 39.49 34.52 -24.57
N ALA A 536 39.78 35.48 -25.43
CA ALA A 536 40.82 36.46 -25.13
C ALA A 536 40.47 37.25 -23.86
N PRO A 537 41.47 37.61 -23.02
CA PRO A 537 41.24 38.35 -21.79
C PRO A 537 40.62 39.75 -22.04
#